data_bb4d81f6763df6dcb0fa61105aaf1928
#
_entry.id   bb4d81f6763df6dcb0fa61105aaf1928
#
_cell.length_a   1.000
_cell.length_b   1.000
_cell.length_c   1.000
_cell.angle_alpha   90.00
_cell.angle_beta   90.00
_cell.angle_gamma   90.00
#
_symmetry.space_group_name_H-M   'P 1'
#
loop_
_entity.id
_entity.type
_entity.pdbx_description
1 polymer ?
#
loop_
_entity_poly.entity_id
_entity_poly.type
_entity_poly.pdbx_seq_one_letter_code
_entity_poly.pdbx_strand_id
1 'polypeptide(L)'
;VPTISSMDAGLIEYLRTYRIEPVTSADLMQHFGAVLTEHQIETHRQAGVIIHKILTDTFSWIREKIDAGTYIDEYAMLQKMQELIRQENIYMDSPPFFGIDEHACDPGYEPNENDSKQIREGSRLIIDIAGRLPEEDAVYYDVSWCMNVGEKIEPEYKKWFQIVYDAREDARQFIQARLDEGETVRGYEVDRRDVTVAVLHVHLLS
;
A
#
# COMPACT_ATOMS: atom_id res chain seq x y z
N VAL A 1 -8.09 -16.15 -10.63
CA VAL A 1 -9.39 -16.28 -11.33
C VAL A 1 -10.02 -14.90 -11.34
N PRO A 2 -10.39 -14.34 -12.50
CA PRO A 2 -11.10 -13.06 -12.51
C PRO A 2 -12.41 -13.23 -11.76
N THR A 3 -12.57 -12.45 -10.71
CA THR A 3 -13.79 -12.47 -9.88
C THR A 3 -14.85 -11.52 -10.42
N ILE A 4 -14.46 -10.63 -11.34
CA ILE A 4 -15.34 -9.63 -11.94
C ILE A 4 -15.27 -9.77 -13.46
N SER A 5 -16.44 -9.90 -14.09
CA SER A 5 -16.61 -9.83 -15.54
C SER A 5 -17.41 -8.57 -15.87
N SER A 6 -16.97 -7.80 -16.85
CA SER A 6 -17.73 -6.67 -17.41
C SER A 6 -18.70 -7.09 -18.52
N MET A 7 -18.73 -8.38 -18.90
CA MET A 7 -19.64 -8.88 -19.92
C MET A 7 -20.97 -9.25 -19.27
N ASP A 8 -22.06 -8.74 -19.86
CA ASP A 8 -23.43 -9.07 -19.45
C ASP A 8 -23.75 -10.55 -19.66
N ALA A 9 -24.44 -11.16 -18.68
CA ALA A 9 -24.78 -12.58 -18.73
C ALA A 9 -25.63 -12.95 -19.94
N GLY A 10 -26.59 -12.10 -20.35
CA GLY A 10 -27.40 -12.32 -21.53
C GLY A 10 -26.60 -12.32 -22.83
N LEU A 11 -25.53 -11.50 -22.90
CA LEU A 11 -24.61 -11.55 -24.03
C LEU A 11 -23.84 -12.86 -24.09
N ILE A 12 -23.41 -13.39 -22.94
CA ILE A 12 -22.75 -14.72 -22.86
C ILE A 12 -23.69 -15.80 -23.37
N GLU A 13 -24.94 -15.82 -22.91
CA GLU A 13 -25.94 -16.80 -23.36
C GLU A 13 -26.23 -16.64 -24.86
N TYR A 14 -26.36 -15.43 -25.37
CA TYR A 14 -26.55 -15.15 -26.78
C TYR A 14 -25.37 -15.68 -27.62
N LEU A 15 -24.14 -15.46 -27.24
CA LEU A 15 -22.98 -15.98 -27.95
C LEU A 15 -22.96 -17.51 -27.97
N ARG A 16 -23.37 -18.16 -26.88
CA ARG A 16 -23.49 -19.64 -26.82
C ARG A 16 -24.48 -20.20 -27.81
N THR A 17 -25.56 -19.44 -28.16
CA THR A 17 -26.48 -19.87 -29.22
C THR A 17 -25.83 -19.99 -30.58
N TYR A 18 -24.73 -19.25 -30.82
CA TYR A 18 -23.88 -19.34 -32.01
C TYR A 18 -22.70 -20.33 -31.85
N ARG A 19 -22.69 -21.12 -30.78
CA ARG A 19 -21.61 -22.06 -30.45
C ARG A 19 -20.28 -21.36 -30.17
N ILE A 20 -20.32 -20.10 -29.75
CA ILE A 20 -19.14 -19.34 -29.27
C ILE A 20 -19.10 -19.47 -27.76
N GLU A 21 -18.05 -20.10 -27.23
CA GLU A 21 -17.82 -20.20 -25.79
C GLU A 21 -16.90 -19.08 -25.33
N PRO A 22 -17.38 -18.10 -24.56
CA PRO A 22 -16.55 -17.04 -24.00
C PRO A 22 -15.58 -17.64 -22.96
N VAL A 23 -14.32 -17.25 -23.07
CA VAL A 23 -13.28 -17.64 -22.11
C VAL A 23 -12.69 -16.39 -21.46
N THR A 24 -12.10 -16.56 -20.27
CA THR A 24 -11.43 -15.43 -19.60
C THR A 24 -10.22 -14.93 -20.39
N SER A 25 -10.07 -13.62 -20.47
CA SER A 25 -8.87 -12.97 -21.01
C SER A 25 -7.79 -12.72 -19.94
N ALA A 26 -7.98 -13.23 -18.72
CA ALA A 26 -7.10 -12.90 -17.59
C ALA A 26 -5.62 -13.17 -17.89
N ASP A 27 -5.28 -14.36 -18.42
CA ASP A 27 -3.89 -14.72 -18.72
C ASP A 27 -3.31 -13.86 -19.88
N LEU A 28 -4.17 -13.50 -20.86
CA LEU A 28 -3.78 -12.60 -21.95
C LEU A 28 -3.49 -11.20 -21.42
N MET A 29 -4.35 -10.65 -20.57
CA MET A 29 -4.17 -9.34 -19.95
C MET A 29 -2.94 -9.31 -19.05
N GLN A 30 -2.67 -10.38 -18.31
CA GLN A 30 -1.47 -10.50 -17.48
C GLN A 30 -0.19 -10.48 -18.32
N HIS A 31 -0.20 -11.12 -19.47
CA HIS A 31 0.96 -11.12 -20.36
C HIS A 31 1.37 -9.72 -20.84
N PHE A 32 0.40 -8.84 -21.07
CA PHE A 32 0.67 -7.47 -21.53
C PHE A 32 0.78 -6.45 -20.39
N GLY A 33 0.06 -6.66 -19.29
CA GLY A 33 -0.06 -5.66 -18.21
C GLY A 33 0.80 -5.94 -16.98
N ALA A 34 1.19 -7.20 -16.74
CA ALA A 34 1.94 -7.56 -15.52
C ALA A 34 3.43 -7.82 -15.76
N VAL A 35 3.86 -7.95 -17.01
CA VAL A 35 5.27 -8.13 -17.35
C VAL A 35 5.89 -6.76 -17.63
N LEU A 36 6.70 -6.28 -16.69
CA LEU A 36 7.34 -4.98 -16.77
C LEU A 36 8.57 -5.04 -17.69
N THR A 37 8.79 -3.98 -18.46
CA THR A 37 10.03 -3.76 -19.20
C THR A 37 11.17 -3.34 -18.27
N GLU A 38 12.42 -3.41 -18.73
CA GLU A 38 13.56 -2.92 -17.93
C GLU A 38 13.43 -1.44 -17.58
N HIS A 39 12.91 -0.62 -18.50
CA HIS A 39 12.63 0.80 -18.26
C HIS A 39 11.59 0.97 -17.14
N GLN A 40 10.49 0.23 -17.18
CA GLN A 40 9.46 0.27 -16.15
C GLN A 40 9.98 -0.17 -14.78
N ILE A 41 10.83 -1.20 -14.73
CA ILE A 41 11.48 -1.63 -13.48
C ILE A 41 12.40 -0.53 -12.94
N GLU A 42 13.15 0.14 -13.80
CA GLU A 42 14.05 1.21 -13.39
C GLU A 42 13.27 2.44 -12.87
N THR A 43 12.22 2.87 -13.59
CA THR A 43 11.36 3.98 -13.14
C THR A 43 10.68 3.67 -11.79
N HIS A 44 10.25 2.42 -11.58
CA HIS A 44 9.71 1.97 -10.30
C HIS A 44 10.75 2.07 -9.16
N ARG A 45 12.00 1.66 -9.40
CA ARG A 45 13.07 1.76 -8.39
C ARG A 45 13.39 3.21 -8.04
N GLN A 46 13.46 4.09 -9.04
CA GLN A 46 13.70 5.51 -8.84
C GLN A 46 12.54 6.17 -8.08
N ALA A 47 11.30 5.86 -8.43
CA ALA A 47 10.13 6.29 -7.67
C ALA A 47 10.21 5.84 -6.19
N GLY A 48 10.64 4.60 -5.95
CA GLY A 48 10.86 4.07 -4.60
C GLY A 48 11.86 4.89 -3.79
N VAL A 49 13.00 5.26 -4.38
CA VAL A 49 14.00 6.12 -3.72
C VAL A 49 13.40 7.46 -3.32
N ILE A 50 12.64 8.09 -4.22
CA ILE A 50 11.99 9.38 -3.98
C ILE A 50 10.92 9.26 -2.89
N ILE A 51 10.05 8.26 -2.97
CA ILE A 51 8.99 8.02 -1.97
C ILE A 51 9.60 7.79 -0.58
N HIS A 52 10.64 6.97 -0.46
CA HIS A 52 11.33 6.76 0.82
C HIS A 52 11.98 8.04 1.35
N LYS A 53 12.49 8.90 0.48
CA LYS A 53 13.01 10.21 0.87
C LYS A 53 11.88 11.09 1.43
N ILE A 54 10.74 11.19 0.75
CA ILE A 54 9.57 11.95 1.22
C ILE A 54 9.11 11.45 2.59
N LEU A 55 9.04 10.14 2.81
CA LEU A 55 8.68 9.55 4.11
C LEU A 55 9.71 9.92 5.19
N THR A 56 11.00 9.77 4.91
CA THR A 56 12.08 10.08 5.86
C THR A 56 12.09 11.56 6.23
N ASP A 57 11.91 12.45 5.26
CA ASP A 57 11.86 13.90 5.48
C ASP A 57 10.59 14.28 6.28
N THR A 58 9.46 13.63 6.02
CA THR A 58 8.22 13.80 6.81
C THR A 58 8.43 13.38 8.26
N PHE A 59 9.03 12.22 8.51
CA PHE A 59 9.31 11.74 9.87
C PHE A 59 10.30 12.65 10.61
N SER A 60 11.31 13.12 9.91
CA SER A 60 12.28 14.07 10.45
C SER A 60 11.63 15.39 10.83
N TRP A 61 10.73 15.89 9.99
CA TRP A 61 9.96 17.11 10.26
C TRP A 61 9.01 16.92 11.48
N ILE A 62 8.31 15.78 11.58
CA ILE A 62 7.47 15.48 12.76
C ILE A 62 8.33 15.52 14.03
N ARG A 63 9.47 14.81 14.02
CA ARG A 63 10.39 14.75 15.14
C ARG A 63 10.87 16.14 15.56
N GLU A 64 11.34 16.95 14.60
CA GLU A 64 11.79 18.32 14.86
C GLU A 64 10.67 19.18 15.52
N LYS A 65 9.43 19.06 15.06
CA LYS A 65 8.30 19.78 15.62
C LYS A 65 7.95 19.35 17.04
N ILE A 66 7.96 18.04 17.28
CA ILE A 66 7.72 17.47 18.62
C ILE A 66 8.82 17.91 19.59
N ASP A 67 10.11 17.80 19.22
CA ASP A 67 11.25 18.21 20.04
C ASP A 67 11.22 19.72 20.35
N ALA A 68 10.73 20.54 19.43
CA ALA A 68 10.53 21.97 19.62
C ALA A 68 9.25 22.34 20.42
N GLY A 69 8.42 21.37 20.79
CA GLY A 69 7.13 21.61 21.43
C GLY A 69 6.12 22.37 20.55
N THR A 70 6.29 22.30 19.23
CA THR A 70 5.42 22.96 18.26
C THR A 70 4.17 22.12 18.03
N TYR A 71 2.99 22.76 18.06
CA TYR A 71 1.75 22.09 17.67
C TYR A 71 1.78 21.71 16.19
N ILE A 72 1.49 20.44 15.90
CA ILE A 72 1.24 19.91 14.55
C ILE A 72 0.08 18.94 14.59
N ASP A 73 -0.64 18.84 13.49
CA ASP A 73 -1.75 17.92 13.29
C ASP A 73 -1.69 17.24 11.91
N GLU A 74 -2.67 16.41 11.61
CA GLU A 74 -2.75 15.70 10.33
C GLU A 74 -2.82 16.65 9.15
N TYR A 75 -3.52 17.79 9.27
CA TYR A 75 -3.60 18.76 8.19
C TYR A 75 -2.26 19.45 7.90
N ALA A 76 -1.53 19.84 8.94
CA ALA A 76 -0.19 20.39 8.81
C ALA A 76 0.77 19.37 8.18
N MET A 77 0.63 18.09 8.52
CA MET A 77 1.40 17.01 7.91
C MET A 77 1.05 16.85 6.43
N LEU A 78 -0.23 16.92 6.06
CA LEU A 78 -0.66 16.87 4.66
C LEU A 78 0.01 17.98 3.84
N GLN A 79 -0.02 19.21 4.34
CA GLN A 79 0.62 20.35 3.68
C GLN A 79 2.12 20.13 3.50
N LYS A 80 2.80 19.59 4.54
CA LYS A 80 4.24 19.28 4.47
C LYS A 80 4.54 18.20 3.45
N MET A 81 3.78 17.11 3.42
CA MET A 81 3.95 16.05 2.43
C MET A 81 3.71 16.54 1.00
N GLN A 82 2.67 17.37 0.78
CA GLN A 82 2.41 17.97 -0.53
C GLN A 82 3.54 18.90 -0.98
N GLU A 83 4.18 19.62 -0.05
CA GLU A 83 5.37 20.42 -0.35
C GLU A 83 6.52 19.52 -0.82
N LEU A 84 6.84 18.46 -0.09
CA LEU A 84 7.90 17.50 -0.43
C LEU A 84 7.63 16.80 -1.77
N ILE A 85 6.40 16.38 -2.02
CA ILE A 85 5.97 15.77 -3.28
C ILE A 85 6.24 16.71 -4.46
N ARG A 86 5.91 18.00 -4.32
CA ARG A 86 6.19 18.99 -5.36
C ARG A 86 7.69 19.25 -5.56
N GLN A 87 8.47 19.28 -4.46
CA GLN A 87 9.92 19.47 -4.52
C GLN A 87 10.63 18.31 -5.24
N GLU A 88 10.20 17.10 -4.99
CA GLU A 88 10.76 15.89 -5.60
C GLU A 88 10.18 15.59 -7.00
N ASN A 89 9.22 16.39 -7.48
CA ASN A 89 8.59 16.25 -8.79
C ASN A 89 8.07 14.83 -9.06
N ILE A 90 7.46 14.18 -8.06
CA ILE A 90 6.81 12.88 -8.19
C ILE A 90 5.34 13.07 -8.57
N TYR A 91 4.83 12.25 -9.48
CA TYR A 91 3.44 12.28 -9.90
C TYR A 91 2.61 11.33 -9.03
N MET A 92 1.43 11.80 -8.59
CA MET A 92 0.43 11.03 -7.85
C MET A 92 -0.96 11.31 -8.41
N ASP A 93 -1.81 10.29 -8.52
CA ASP A 93 -3.21 10.43 -8.94
C ASP A 93 -4.08 10.97 -7.79
N SER A 94 -3.72 10.66 -6.55
CA SER A 94 -4.39 11.07 -5.33
C SER A 94 -3.38 11.49 -4.26
N PRO A 95 -3.76 12.36 -3.31
CA PRO A 95 -2.92 12.64 -2.14
C PRO A 95 -2.59 11.35 -1.36
N PRO A 96 -1.46 11.34 -0.61
CA PRO A 96 -1.18 10.24 0.31
C PRO A 96 -2.31 10.09 1.33
N PHE A 97 -2.72 8.85 1.60
CA PHE A 97 -3.58 8.57 2.73
C PHE A 97 -2.74 8.49 4.01
N PHE A 98 -3.21 9.10 5.06
CA PHE A 98 -2.67 8.87 6.40
C PHE A 98 -3.69 9.25 7.48
N GLY A 99 -3.53 8.63 8.64
CA GLY A 99 -4.37 8.90 9.79
C GLY A 99 -3.67 8.55 11.09
N ILE A 100 -4.17 9.15 12.17
CA ILE A 100 -3.70 8.93 13.53
C ILE A 100 -4.77 8.16 14.30
N ASP A 101 -4.36 7.11 14.98
CA ASP A 101 -5.19 6.28 15.83
C ASP A 101 -6.46 5.80 15.10
N GLU A 102 -7.68 6.25 15.49
CA GLU A 102 -8.92 5.84 14.83
C GLU A 102 -9.06 6.35 13.39
N HIS A 103 -8.46 7.50 13.02
CA HIS A 103 -8.43 7.95 11.63
C HIS A 103 -7.64 7.01 10.72
N ALA A 104 -6.64 6.31 11.27
CA ALA A 104 -5.90 5.27 10.55
C ALA A 104 -6.77 4.07 10.15
N CYS A 105 -7.94 3.91 10.76
CA CYS A 105 -8.88 2.82 10.49
C CYS A 105 -10.02 3.22 9.54
N ASP A 106 -10.07 4.48 9.10
CA ASP A 106 -11.08 5.00 8.17
C ASP A 106 -10.49 5.26 6.79
N PRO A 107 -10.69 4.37 5.81
CA PRO A 107 -10.17 4.56 4.45
C PRO A 107 -10.75 5.78 3.70
N GLY A 108 -11.85 6.33 4.20
CA GLY A 108 -12.49 7.54 3.65
C GLY A 108 -12.02 8.84 4.31
N TYR A 109 -11.14 8.74 5.31
CA TYR A 109 -10.66 9.92 6.01
C TYR A 109 -9.70 10.75 5.15
N GLU A 110 -9.97 12.05 5.08
CA GLU A 110 -9.09 13.04 4.46
C GLU A 110 -8.79 14.17 5.47
N PRO A 111 -7.51 14.38 5.83
CA PRO A 111 -7.13 15.44 6.75
C PRO A 111 -7.58 16.82 6.26
N ASN A 112 -8.22 17.59 7.15
CA ASN A 112 -8.71 18.94 6.86
C ASN A 112 -8.58 19.82 8.10
N GLU A 113 -8.75 21.14 7.93
CA GLU A 113 -8.58 22.13 9.01
C GLU A 113 -9.52 21.94 10.20
N ASN A 114 -10.67 21.27 10.03
CA ASN A 114 -11.70 21.19 11.04
C ASN A 114 -11.75 19.85 11.77
N ASP A 115 -11.14 18.80 11.19
CA ASP A 115 -11.20 17.43 11.68
C ASP A 115 -9.83 16.76 11.54
N SER A 116 -8.83 17.34 12.19
CA SER A 116 -7.47 16.80 12.22
C SER A 116 -7.00 16.61 13.64
N LYS A 117 -6.46 15.45 13.94
CA LYS A 117 -5.91 15.13 15.26
C LYS A 117 -4.50 15.68 15.40
N GLN A 118 -4.18 16.09 16.62
CA GLN A 118 -2.83 16.50 16.97
C GLN A 118 -1.87 15.30 16.93
N ILE A 119 -0.75 15.49 16.26
CA ILE A 119 0.40 14.58 16.33
C ILE A 119 1.21 14.92 17.59
N ARG A 120 1.34 13.93 18.50
CA ARG A 120 2.03 14.10 19.79
C ARG A 120 2.71 12.80 20.18
N GLU A 121 3.51 12.84 21.23
CA GLU A 121 4.10 11.62 21.80
C GLU A 121 3.01 10.60 22.14
N GLY A 122 3.20 9.36 21.71
CA GLY A 122 2.24 8.27 21.81
C GLY A 122 1.27 8.13 20.62
N SER A 123 1.23 9.09 19.69
CA SER A 123 0.43 8.95 18.47
C SER A 123 0.94 7.82 17.60
N ARG A 124 0.01 7.06 17.02
CA ARG A 124 0.28 5.99 16.06
C ARG A 124 -0.27 6.40 14.72
N LEU A 125 0.60 6.39 13.71
CA LEU A 125 0.26 6.80 12.36
C LEU A 125 0.37 5.61 11.40
N ILE A 126 -0.51 5.61 10.40
CA ILE A 126 -0.28 4.93 9.14
C ILE A 126 -0.11 5.98 8.04
N ILE A 127 0.80 5.74 7.13
CA ILE A 127 0.97 6.52 5.90
C ILE A 127 0.97 5.55 4.74
N ASP A 128 0.09 5.77 3.79
CA ASP A 128 -0.02 5.04 2.54
C ASP A 128 0.23 6.00 1.39
N ILE A 129 1.31 5.76 0.65
CA ILE A 129 1.79 6.69 -0.36
C ILE A 129 2.21 5.95 -1.62
N ALA A 130 1.61 6.34 -2.75
CA ALA A 130 1.92 5.82 -4.06
C ALA A 130 2.29 6.94 -5.03
N GLY A 131 3.37 6.76 -5.79
CA GLY A 131 3.80 7.73 -6.78
C GLY A 131 4.68 7.13 -7.86
N ARG A 132 4.80 7.83 -8.99
CA ARG A 132 5.66 7.46 -10.12
C ARG A 132 6.41 8.66 -10.67
N LEU A 133 7.43 8.43 -11.44
CA LEU A 133 8.07 9.50 -12.18
C LEU A 133 7.10 10.16 -13.18
N PRO A 134 7.20 11.48 -13.42
CA PRO A 134 6.31 12.20 -14.33
C PRO A 134 6.72 11.99 -15.81
N GLU A 135 6.83 10.75 -16.21
CA GLU A 135 7.16 10.35 -17.58
C GLU A 135 6.25 9.23 -18.08
N GLU A 136 6.21 9.05 -19.40
CA GLU A 136 5.40 8.02 -20.04
C GLU A 136 5.90 6.63 -19.64
N ASP A 137 4.98 5.70 -19.45
CA ASP A 137 5.24 4.30 -19.06
C ASP A 137 5.92 4.11 -17.70
N ALA A 138 6.09 5.17 -16.89
CA ALA A 138 6.61 5.02 -15.53
C ALA A 138 5.65 4.24 -14.64
N VAL A 139 6.20 3.37 -13.81
CA VAL A 139 5.43 2.50 -12.90
C VAL A 139 5.41 3.07 -11.50
N TYR A 140 4.24 3.01 -10.86
CA TYR A 140 4.06 3.42 -9.48
C TYR A 140 4.91 2.59 -8.51
N TYR A 141 5.47 3.27 -7.53
CA TYR A 141 5.93 2.68 -6.28
C TYR A 141 4.91 3.01 -5.20
N ASP A 142 4.47 1.99 -4.48
CA ASP A 142 3.42 2.06 -3.48
C ASP A 142 3.88 1.40 -2.19
N VAL A 143 3.70 2.09 -1.06
CA VAL A 143 4.12 1.59 0.24
C VAL A 143 3.31 2.16 1.38
N SER A 144 2.92 1.31 2.32
CA SER A 144 2.33 1.70 3.59
C SER A 144 3.34 1.59 4.72
N TRP A 145 3.45 2.63 5.54
CA TRP A 145 4.31 2.66 6.71
C TRP A 145 3.52 2.96 7.98
N CYS A 146 3.83 2.21 9.05
CA CYS A 146 3.33 2.48 10.38
C CYS A 146 4.43 3.18 11.20
N MET A 147 4.04 4.21 11.95
CA MET A 147 4.94 4.93 12.83
C MET A 147 4.31 5.10 14.22
N ASN A 148 5.15 4.98 15.25
CA ASN A 148 4.83 5.41 16.61
C ASN A 148 5.65 6.65 16.95
N VAL A 149 5.00 7.69 17.42
CA VAL A 149 5.67 8.92 17.86
C VAL A 149 6.14 8.74 19.31
N GLY A 150 7.45 8.77 19.53
CA GLY A 150 8.07 8.55 20.84
C GLY A 150 8.68 7.16 21.01
N GLU A 151 9.39 6.99 22.13
CA GLU A 151 10.17 5.78 22.40
C GLU A 151 9.34 4.59 22.89
N LYS A 152 8.21 4.86 23.51
CA LYS A 152 7.36 3.83 24.11
C LYS A 152 6.32 3.33 23.10
N ILE A 153 6.42 2.05 22.77
CA ILE A 153 5.42 1.35 21.97
C ILE A 153 4.59 0.49 22.90
N GLU A 154 3.27 0.65 22.86
CA GLU A 154 2.34 -0.17 23.63
C GLU A 154 2.48 -1.65 23.27
N PRO A 155 2.55 -2.58 24.25
CA PRO A 155 2.75 -4.00 23.99
C PRO A 155 1.68 -4.60 23.06
N GLU A 156 0.42 -4.18 23.23
CA GLU A 156 -0.68 -4.64 22.39
C GLU A 156 -0.53 -4.17 20.94
N TYR A 157 -0.17 -2.91 20.70
CA TYR A 157 0.10 -2.40 19.37
C TYR A 157 1.26 -3.15 18.70
N LYS A 158 2.36 -3.39 19.45
CA LYS A 158 3.49 -4.17 18.97
C LYS A 158 3.08 -5.59 18.57
N LYS A 159 2.21 -6.22 19.38
CA LYS A 159 1.66 -7.56 19.10
C LYS A 159 0.91 -7.59 17.78
N TRP A 160 -0.03 -6.65 17.56
CA TRP A 160 -0.80 -6.59 16.32
C TRP A 160 0.04 -6.25 15.10
N PHE A 161 0.97 -5.31 15.24
CA PHE A 161 1.93 -5.01 14.17
C PHE A 161 2.76 -6.24 13.78
N GLN A 162 3.23 -7.03 14.77
CA GLN A 162 4.02 -8.23 14.52
C GLN A 162 3.23 -9.29 13.75
N ILE A 163 1.94 -9.48 14.05
CA ILE A 163 1.08 -10.43 13.32
C ILE A 163 1.00 -10.06 11.83
N VAL A 164 0.75 -8.78 11.53
CA VAL A 164 0.67 -8.30 10.14
C VAL A 164 2.03 -8.41 9.45
N TYR A 165 3.10 -8.07 10.16
CA TYR A 165 4.46 -8.19 9.65
C TYR A 165 4.82 -9.64 9.29
N ASP A 166 4.52 -10.59 10.18
CA ASP A 166 4.82 -12.01 9.98
C ASP A 166 4.00 -12.59 8.82
N ALA A 167 2.73 -12.20 8.69
CA ALA A 167 1.90 -12.59 7.56
C ALA A 167 2.49 -12.10 6.23
N ARG A 168 2.88 -10.83 6.15
CA ARG A 168 3.55 -10.26 4.97
C ARG A 168 4.86 -10.99 4.64
N GLU A 169 5.68 -11.29 5.65
CA GLU A 169 6.94 -12.02 5.43
C GLU A 169 6.73 -13.47 4.99
N ASP A 170 5.70 -14.15 5.51
CA ASP A 170 5.35 -15.49 5.04
C ASP A 170 4.90 -15.47 3.57
N ALA A 171 4.09 -14.48 3.18
CA ALA A 171 3.69 -14.29 1.78
C ALA A 171 4.90 -14.03 0.87
N ARG A 172 5.81 -13.17 1.27
CA ARG A 172 7.04 -12.86 0.53
C ARG A 172 7.94 -14.11 0.36
N GLN A 173 8.12 -14.88 1.44
CA GLN A 173 8.92 -16.11 1.42
C GLN A 173 8.27 -17.17 0.54
N PHE A 174 6.95 -17.31 0.58
CA PHE A 174 6.20 -18.20 -0.29
C PHE A 174 6.43 -17.88 -1.78
N ILE A 175 6.31 -16.59 -2.15
CA ILE A 175 6.58 -16.14 -3.52
C ILE A 175 8.01 -16.50 -3.93
N GLN A 176 9.00 -16.17 -3.07
CA GLN A 176 10.41 -16.43 -3.38
C GLN A 176 10.69 -17.91 -3.57
N ALA A 177 10.21 -18.76 -2.67
CA ALA A 177 10.41 -20.20 -2.76
C ALA A 177 9.85 -20.79 -4.06
N ARG A 178 8.64 -20.38 -4.46
CA ARG A 178 8.02 -20.84 -5.72
C ARG A 178 8.80 -20.37 -6.94
N LEU A 179 9.30 -19.13 -6.93
CA LEU A 179 10.13 -18.60 -8.04
C LEU A 179 11.47 -19.34 -8.12
N ASP A 180 12.11 -19.67 -6.99
CA ASP A 180 13.36 -20.41 -6.94
C ASP A 180 13.19 -21.85 -7.49
N GLU A 181 12.00 -22.43 -7.34
CA GLU A 181 11.61 -23.73 -7.91
C GLU A 181 11.20 -23.63 -9.40
N GLY A 182 11.16 -22.44 -9.97
CA GLY A 182 10.73 -22.19 -11.35
C GLY A 182 9.22 -22.34 -11.57
N GLU A 183 8.45 -22.25 -10.49
CA GLU A 183 7.00 -22.38 -10.53
C GLU A 183 6.29 -21.04 -10.73
N THR A 184 5.09 -21.09 -11.32
CA THR A 184 4.24 -19.91 -11.46
C THR A 184 3.54 -19.62 -10.13
N VAL A 185 3.55 -18.36 -9.72
CA VAL A 185 2.81 -17.86 -8.54
C VAL A 185 1.60 -17.06 -9.01
N ARG A 186 0.43 -17.36 -8.44
CA ARG A 186 -0.80 -16.61 -8.71
C ARG A 186 -1.20 -15.81 -7.46
N GLY A 187 -1.69 -14.58 -7.65
CA GLY A 187 -2.05 -13.68 -6.55
C GLY A 187 -2.98 -14.32 -5.51
N TYR A 188 -4.00 -15.10 -5.95
CA TYR A 188 -4.92 -15.76 -5.03
C TYR A 188 -4.26 -16.85 -4.15
N GLU A 189 -3.12 -17.42 -4.57
CA GLU A 189 -2.37 -18.40 -3.77
C GLU A 189 -1.64 -17.70 -2.64
N VAL A 190 -1.11 -16.50 -2.93
CA VAL A 190 -0.48 -15.62 -1.94
C VAL A 190 -1.49 -15.14 -0.92
N ASP A 191 -2.62 -14.60 -1.38
CA ASP A 191 -3.72 -14.10 -0.54
C ASP A 191 -4.23 -15.17 0.45
N ARG A 192 -4.45 -16.40 -0.01
CA ARG A 192 -4.84 -17.51 0.87
C ARG A 192 -3.82 -17.81 1.95
N ARG A 193 -2.54 -17.67 1.63
CA ARG A 193 -1.45 -17.91 2.57
C ARG A 193 -1.43 -16.87 3.66
N ASP A 194 -1.48 -15.61 3.28
CA ASP A 194 -1.44 -14.44 4.14
C ASP A 194 -2.59 -14.45 5.16
N VAL A 195 -3.83 -14.63 4.69
CA VAL A 195 -5.01 -14.74 5.55
C VAL A 195 -4.89 -15.90 6.54
N THR A 196 -4.37 -17.06 6.11
CA THR A 196 -4.22 -18.23 6.97
C THR A 196 -3.24 -17.96 8.11
N VAL A 197 -2.11 -17.31 7.85
CA VAL A 197 -1.11 -16.96 8.86
C VAL A 197 -1.68 -15.97 9.86
N ALA A 198 -2.34 -14.91 9.41
CA ALA A 198 -2.96 -13.90 10.27
C ALA A 198 -4.02 -14.54 11.19
N VAL A 199 -4.90 -15.39 10.67
CA VAL A 199 -5.95 -16.07 11.45
C VAL A 199 -5.34 -17.02 12.48
N LEU A 200 -4.31 -17.79 12.13
CA LEU A 200 -3.64 -18.70 13.07
C LEU A 200 -2.99 -17.93 14.23
N HIS A 201 -2.31 -16.81 13.96
CA HIS A 201 -1.71 -16.00 15.01
C HIS A 201 -2.74 -15.40 15.96
N VAL A 202 -3.89 -14.96 15.46
CA VAL A 202 -4.98 -14.44 16.30
C VAL A 202 -5.52 -15.54 17.23
N HIS A 203 -5.72 -16.76 16.72
CA HIS A 203 -6.24 -17.88 17.52
C HIS A 203 -5.24 -18.43 18.56
N LEU A 204 -3.94 -18.32 18.30
CA LEU A 204 -2.90 -18.79 19.24
C LEU A 204 -2.69 -17.82 20.42
N LEU A 205 -3.23 -16.60 20.32
CA LEU A 205 -3.04 -15.53 21.29
C LEU A 205 -4.33 -15.19 22.08
N SER A 206 -5.45 -15.80 21.73
CA SER A 206 -6.72 -15.73 22.44
C SER A 206 -6.85 -16.87 23.45
#